data_4af59c9fd1cf24f68ae4e519fd404857
#
_entry.id   4af59c9fd1cf24f68ae4e519fd404857
#
_cell.length_a   1.000
_cell.length_b   1.000
_cell.length_c   1.000
_cell.angle_alpha   90.00
_cell.angle_beta   90.00
_cell.angle_gamma   90.00
#
_symmetry.space_group_name_H-M   'P 1'
#
loop_
_entity.id
_entity.type
_entity.pdbx_description
1 polymer ?
#
loop_
_entity_poly.entity_id
_entity_poly.type
_entity_poly.pdbx_seq_one_letter_code
_entity_poly.pdbx_strand_id
1 'polypeptide(L)'
;EEVHFDMYEDDNRMVRLFINVGKKDKIKPANILGAIAGESGMPGKLVGAIDMLDNYTFVEVPAKHADKVLKAMSNAKIKGRSINIEKAQGGRKKKGRRK
;
A
#
# COMPACT_ATOMS: atom_id res chain seq x y z
N GLU A 1 -3.27 -6.56 -32.20
CA GLU A 1 -3.23 -6.47 -31.68
C GLU A 1 -3.30 -6.25 -30.84
N GLU A 2 -3.53 -5.99 -30.43
CA GLU A 2 -3.64 -5.80 -29.72
C GLU A 2 -3.96 -6.12 -28.50
N VAL A 3 -4.18 -6.70 -28.12
CA VAL A 3 -4.45 -7.34 -27.01
C VAL A 3 -3.77 -6.80 -25.82
N HIS A 4 -2.64 -6.34 -25.87
CA HIS A 4 -2.01 -5.81 -24.73
C HIS A 4 -2.64 -4.57 -24.21
N PHE A 5 -3.59 -4.06 -24.87
CA PHE A 5 -4.30 -2.95 -24.33
C PHE A 5 -5.05 -3.32 -23.09
N ASP A 6 -5.56 -4.51 -23.06
CA ASP A 6 -6.28 -4.96 -21.91
C ASP A 6 -5.39 -5.03 -20.71
N MET A 7 -4.16 -5.39 -20.92
CA MET A 7 -3.25 -5.46 -19.82
C MET A 7 -2.98 -4.09 -19.24
N TYR A 8 -2.92 -3.10 -20.08
CA TYR A 8 -2.70 -1.76 -19.58
C TYR A 8 -3.85 -1.31 -18.73
N GLU A 9 -5.04 -1.69 -19.11
CA GLU A 9 -6.20 -1.30 -18.33
C GLU A 9 -6.16 -1.96 -16.96
N ASP A 10 -5.71 -3.19 -16.91
CA ASP A 10 -5.60 -3.85 -15.64
C ASP A 10 -4.63 -3.15 -14.73
N ASP A 11 -3.62 -2.53 -15.31
CA ASP A 11 -2.63 -1.86 -14.52
C ASP A 11 -3.15 -0.60 -13.85
N ASN A 12 -4.34 -0.16 -14.22
CA ASN A 12 -4.94 0.99 -13.57
C ASN A 12 -5.65 0.63 -12.28
N ARG A 13 -5.76 -0.64 -11.97
CA ARG A 13 -6.39 -1.03 -10.74
C ARG A 13 -5.50 -0.66 -9.57
N MET A 14 -6.14 -0.36 -8.46
CA MET A 14 -5.42 -0.03 -7.23
C MET A 14 -5.55 -1.18 -6.27
N VAL A 15 -4.49 -1.44 -5.55
CA VAL A 15 -4.46 -2.47 -4.52
C VAL A 15 -4.32 -1.77 -3.19
N ARG A 16 -5.14 -2.16 -2.23
CA ARG A 16 -5.10 -1.57 -0.91
C ARG A 16 -4.14 -2.36 -0.03
N LEU A 17 -3.24 -1.67 0.62
CA LEU A 17 -2.23 -2.28 1.48
C LEU A 17 -2.48 -1.86 2.92
N PHE A 18 -2.18 -2.75 3.83
CA PHE A 18 -2.31 -2.52 5.27
C PHE A 18 -0.92 -2.36 5.87
N ILE A 19 -0.75 -1.33 6.69
CA ILE A 19 0.49 -1.10 7.42
C ILE A 19 0.13 -0.99 8.89
N ASN A 20 0.89 -1.63 9.75
CA ASN A 20 0.55 -1.73 11.16
C ASN A 20 0.99 -0.55 12.02
N VAL A 21 1.07 0.63 11.45
CA VAL A 21 1.35 1.85 12.20
C VAL A 21 0.35 2.92 11.81
N GLY A 22 0.08 3.81 12.69
CA GLY A 22 -0.92 4.86 12.45
C GLY A 22 -0.64 6.09 13.27
N LYS A 23 -1.69 6.87 13.53
CA LYS A 23 -1.56 8.16 14.20
C LYS A 23 -0.91 8.07 15.55
N LYS A 24 -1.19 7.01 16.29
CA LYS A 24 -0.61 6.86 17.63
C LYS A 24 0.90 6.71 17.60
N ASP A 25 1.44 6.35 16.47
CA ASP A 25 2.87 6.19 16.32
C ASP A 25 3.52 7.49 15.88
N LYS A 26 2.75 8.56 15.85
CA LYS A 26 3.22 9.88 15.44
C LYS A 26 3.69 9.91 14.00
N ILE A 27 3.02 9.11 13.19
CA ILE A 27 3.32 9.00 11.76
C ILE A 27 2.27 9.79 11.02
N LYS A 28 2.68 10.47 9.98
CA LYS A 28 1.79 11.27 9.15
C LYS A 28 1.70 10.67 7.77
N PRO A 29 0.66 11.02 7.00
CA PRO A 29 0.55 10.49 5.64
C PRO A 29 1.79 10.74 4.80
N ALA A 30 2.44 11.88 4.96
CA ALA A 30 3.66 12.16 4.21
C ALA A 30 4.79 11.17 4.53
N ASN A 31 4.83 10.68 5.76
CA ASN A 31 5.83 9.68 6.13
C ASN A 31 5.58 8.36 5.40
N ILE A 32 4.31 7.98 5.26
CA ILE A 32 3.94 6.77 4.54
C ILE A 32 4.30 6.92 3.06
N LEU A 33 3.89 8.04 2.48
CA LEU A 33 4.18 8.30 1.08
C LEU A 33 5.67 8.29 0.80
N GLY A 34 6.43 8.98 1.64
CA GLY A 34 7.87 9.04 1.46
C GLY A 34 8.55 7.69 1.57
N ALA A 35 8.08 6.87 2.53
CA ALA A 35 8.67 5.56 2.71
C ALA A 35 8.38 4.65 1.51
N ILE A 36 7.13 4.67 1.04
CA ILE A 36 6.76 3.83 -0.11
C ILE A 36 7.56 4.24 -1.33
N ALA A 37 7.59 5.52 -1.64
CA ALA A 37 8.32 5.99 -2.81
C ALA A 37 9.81 5.74 -2.68
N GLY A 38 10.35 6.02 -1.49
CA GLY A 38 11.79 5.87 -1.28
C GLY A 38 12.27 4.43 -1.32
N GLU A 39 11.51 3.52 -0.68
CA GLU A 39 11.95 2.14 -0.61
C GLU A 39 11.70 1.37 -1.90
N SER A 40 10.58 1.63 -2.55
CA SER A 40 10.23 0.87 -3.74
C SER A 40 10.68 1.53 -5.04
N GLY A 41 10.98 2.81 -4.98
CA GLY A 41 11.35 3.53 -6.19
C GLY A 41 10.19 3.92 -7.07
N MET A 42 8.95 3.65 -6.66
CA MET A 42 7.83 4.06 -7.50
C MET A 42 7.57 5.56 -7.34
N PRO A 43 7.04 6.21 -8.36
CA PRO A 43 6.74 7.63 -8.24
C PRO A 43 5.68 7.88 -7.18
N GLY A 44 5.94 8.80 -6.27
CA GLY A 44 5.01 9.09 -5.19
C GLY A 44 3.64 9.53 -5.67
N LYS A 45 3.60 10.19 -6.81
CA LYS A 45 2.32 10.67 -7.35
C LYS A 45 1.37 9.55 -7.73
N LEU A 46 1.87 8.32 -7.83
CA LEU A 46 1.03 7.18 -8.14
C LEU A 46 0.38 6.57 -6.91
N VAL A 47 0.79 6.98 -5.72
CA VAL A 47 0.15 6.50 -4.50
C VAL A 47 -1.23 7.12 -4.42
N GLY A 48 -2.23 6.29 -4.17
CA GLY A 48 -3.61 6.75 -4.08
C GLY A 48 -3.97 7.19 -2.68
N ALA A 49 -5.14 6.81 -2.24
CA ALA A 49 -5.63 7.23 -0.94
C ALA A 49 -4.77 6.68 0.20
N ILE A 50 -4.53 7.49 1.19
CA ILE A 50 -3.87 7.06 2.43
C ILE A 50 -4.88 7.30 3.54
N ASP A 51 -5.33 6.21 4.13
CA ASP A 51 -6.38 6.25 5.13
C ASP A 51 -5.76 5.86 6.47
N MET A 52 -5.36 6.85 7.24
CA MET A 52 -4.59 6.60 8.45
C MET A 52 -5.52 6.56 9.66
N LEU A 53 -5.48 5.44 10.37
CA LEU A 53 -6.26 5.29 11.58
C LEU A 53 -5.30 5.36 12.77
N ASP A 54 -5.82 5.11 13.96
CA ASP A 54 -4.98 5.29 15.16
C ASP A 54 -3.81 4.31 15.19
N ASN A 55 -4.08 3.04 14.91
CA ASN A 55 -3.08 2.00 15.07
C ASN A 55 -2.61 1.39 13.77
N TYR A 56 -3.20 1.75 12.66
CA TYR A 56 -2.83 1.18 11.37
C TYR A 56 -3.23 2.11 10.25
N THR A 57 -2.77 1.81 9.07
CA THR A 57 -2.98 2.67 7.90
C THR A 57 -3.27 1.80 6.70
N PHE A 58 -4.20 2.25 5.88
CA PHE A 58 -4.41 1.65 4.57
C PHE A 58 -3.87 2.62 3.52
N VAL A 59 -3.23 2.09 2.52
CA VAL A 59 -2.71 2.91 1.43
C VAL A 59 -2.95 2.19 0.12
N GLU A 60 -3.31 2.92 -0.90
CA GLU A 60 -3.57 2.34 -2.21
C GLU A 60 -2.42 2.61 -3.14
N VAL A 61 -1.99 1.57 -3.84
CA VAL A 61 -0.94 1.70 -4.85
C VAL A 61 -1.39 0.97 -6.10
N PRO A 62 -0.87 1.35 -7.28
CA PRO A 62 -1.24 0.64 -8.50
C PRO A 62 -0.89 -0.83 -8.41
N ALA A 63 -1.76 -1.67 -8.97
CA ALA A 63 -1.57 -3.11 -8.90
C ALA A 63 -0.20 -3.53 -9.43
N LYS A 64 0.26 -2.87 -10.48
CA LYS A 64 1.53 -3.25 -11.08
C LYS A 64 2.73 -2.95 -10.18
N HIS A 65 2.55 -2.11 -9.16
CA HIS A 65 3.62 -1.80 -8.22
C HIS A 65 3.43 -2.48 -6.88
N ALA A 66 2.27 -3.10 -6.65
CA ALA A 66 1.94 -3.62 -5.32
C ALA A 66 2.95 -4.64 -4.81
N ASP A 67 3.33 -5.59 -5.63
CA ASP A 67 4.28 -6.62 -5.18
C ASP A 67 5.64 -6.02 -4.90
N LYS A 68 6.04 -5.06 -5.72
CA LYS A 68 7.31 -4.38 -5.52
C LYS A 68 7.31 -3.61 -4.21
N VAL A 69 6.21 -2.93 -3.92
CA VAL A 69 6.09 -2.18 -2.68
C VAL A 69 6.12 -3.13 -1.48
N LEU A 70 5.38 -4.23 -1.56
CA LEU A 70 5.37 -5.19 -0.46
C LEU A 70 6.76 -5.72 -0.18
N LYS A 71 7.48 -6.06 -1.23
CA LYS A 71 8.83 -6.59 -1.07
C LYS A 71 9.79 -5.54 -0.52
N ALA A 72 9.73 -4.34 -1.06
CA ALA A 72 10.63 -3.27 -0.66
C ALA A 72 10.38 -2.84 0.79
N MET A 73 9.11 -2.88 1.22
CA MET A 73 8.76 -2.42 2.55
C MET A 73 8.82 -3.52 3.61
N SER A 74 9.14 -4.74 3.22
CA SER A 74 9.10 -5.85 4.17
C SER A 74 10.06 -5.67 5.33
N ASN A 75 11.15 -4.96 5.13
CA ASN A 75 12.11 -4.69 6.21
C ASN A 75 12.26 -3.20 6.46
N ALA A 76 11.31 -2.43 6.02
CA ALA A 76 11.44 -0.99 6.13
C ALA A 76 11.08 -0.51 7.51
N LYS A 77 11.51 0.70 7.80
CA LYS A 77 11.13 1.38 9.01
C LYS A 77 10.57 2.73 8.64
N ILE A 78 9.62 3.17 9.44
CA ILE A 78 9.06 4.50 9.28
C ILE A 78 9.26 5.20 10.62
N LYS A 79 9.99 6.29 10.61
CA LYS A 79 10.34 7.05 11.80
C LYS A 79 10.96 6.15 12.86
N GLY A 80 11.84 5.25 12.41
CA GLY A 80 12.53 4.37 13.33
C GLY A 80 11.76 3.15 13.77
N ARG A 81 10.50 3.02 13.37
CA ARG A 81 9.69 1.88 13.75
C ARG A 81 9.67 0.83 12.67
N SER A 82 9.92 -0.39 13.05
CA SER A 82 9.74 -1.50 12.11
C SER A 82 8.26 -1.65 11.80
N ILE A 83 7.95 -1.91 10.56
CA ILE A 83 6.55 -2.03 10.15
C ILE A 83 6.31 -3.37 9.48
N ASN A 84 5.04 -3.78 9.51
CA ASN A 84 4.57 -4.89 8.71
C ASN A 84 3.61 -4.35 7.67
N ILE A 85 3.75 -4.83 6.45
CA ILE A 85 2.89 -4.40 5.37
C ILE A 85 2.37 -5.62 4.64
N GLU A 86 1.11 -5.59 4.28
CA GLU A 86 0.49 -6.71 3.57
C GLU A 86 -0.70 -6.21 2.78
N LYS A 87 -1.19 -7.02 1.87
CA LYS A 87 -2.39 -6.66 1.14
C LYS A 87 -3.57 -6.70 2.09
N ALA A 88 -4.39 -5.66 2.03
CA ALA A 88 -5.58 -5.62 2.84
C ALA A 88 -6.63 -6.48 2.19
N GLN A 89 -6.91 -7.59 2.80
CA GLN A 89 -7.83 -8.50 2.19
C GLN A 89 -9.24 -8.13 2.41
N GLY A 90 -9.51 -7.59 3.40
CA GLY A 90 -10.82 -7.44 3.73
C GLY A 90 -11.52 -6.71 2.88
N GLY A 91 -11.08 -6.26 2.64
CA GLY A 91 -11.78 -5.72 2.01
C GLY A 91 -12.72 -6.42 1.52
N ARG A 92 -12.89 -6.92 1.34
CA ARG A 92 -13.77 -7.38 0.63
C ARG A 92 -14.17 -8.49 0.86
N LYS A 93 -14.19 -8.94 1.29
CA LYS A 93 -14.67 -9.85 1.47
C LYS A 93 -14.76 -10.63 2.22
N LYS A 94 -14.52 -10.60 2.62
CA LYS A 94 -14.66 -11.23 3.20
C LYS A 94 -14.98 -11.67 3.88
N LYS A 95 -14.89 -11.57 4.04
CA LYS A 95 -15.21 -11.98 4.57
C LYS A 95 -15.64 -12.46 5.03
N GLY A 96 -15.50 -12.41 5.07
CA GLY A 96 -15.98 -12.79 5.29
C GLY A 96 -16.22 -13.61 6.00
N ARG A 97 -16.19 -13.75 5.99
CA ARG A 97 -16.44 -14.47 6.40
C ARG A 97 -16.63 -15.20 7.19
N ARG A 98 -16.46 -15.12 7.37
CA ARG A 98 -16.62 -15.63 7.91
C ARG A 98 -16.97 -16.04 8.49
N LYS A 99 -16.88 -15.99 8.53
CA LYS A 99 -17.18 -16.13 8.74
C LYS A 99 -17.39 -16.28 9.07
#